data_2fd0d74305d0d13223c7964bdf846acb
#
_entry.id   2fd0d74305d0d13223c7964bdf846acb
#
_cell.length_a   1.000
_cell.length_b   1.000
_cell.length_c   1.000
_cell.angle_alpha   90.00
_cell.angle_beta   90.00
_cell.angle_gamma   90.00
#
_symmetry.space_group_name_H-M   'P 1'
#
loop_
_entity.id
_entity.type
_entity.pdbx_description
1 polymer ?
#
loop_
_entity_poly.entity_id
_entity_poly.type
_entity_poly.pdbx_seq_one_letter_code
_entity_poly.pdbx_strand_id
1 'polypeptide(L)'
;MIFKKVIIKTTTEGADIVSAILLENGCTGTTIVDKSDVIIAVADPKSASELTRFYPKSVLVVGVIEKDDSTECLENIKKELTNLKEKSKNLGELTLRTEDVNSEHWTDIWQDYYKAYIVGKIKICGTWQKQTHSLFKIPVLLNPGAAFGTGQHPTTELVIMAMQKLHLKDKTILDIGCGSGILGICALKLGAKEAIMLDIDDVAIESAILNAQTNNVKDKATILKRDIIYKADKKLHADIIFVNINSKTNMDYAENINNNINANGIAILSGILPEYREKIRHAYENKGFDVVNEYTLDNWVTYVMKKR
;
A
#
# COMPACT_ATOMS: atom_id res chain seq x y z
N MET A 1 24.57 -6.04 -11.43
CA MET A 1 23.80 -5.42 -12.55
C MET A 1 23.80 -3.92 -12.36
N ILE A 2 23.86 -3.16 -13.44
CA ILE A 2 23.79 -1.68 -13.37
C ILE A 2 22.39 -1.30 -13.84
N PHE A 3 21.71 -0.49 -13.07
CA PHE A 3 20.39 0.04 -13.40
C PHE A 3 20.46 1.52 -13.71
N LYS A 4 19.49 2.02 -14.43
CA LYS A 4 19.31 3.44 -14.67
C LYS A 4 18.03 3.92 -13.99
N LYS A 5 18.18 4.81 -13.02
CA LYS A 5 17.10 5.51 -12.35
C LYS A 5 16.58 6.63 -13.26
N VAL A 6 15.27 6.67 -13.44
CA VAL A 6 14.57 7.68 -14.23
C VAL A 6 13.72 8.50 -13.27
N ILE A 7 13.92 9.81 -13.25
CA ILE A 7 13.21 10.74 -12.37
C ILE A 7 12.46 11.74 -13.24
N ILE A 8 11.15 11.78 -13.11
CA ILE A 8 10.28 12.72 -13.84
C ILE A 8 9.58 13.66 -12.85
N LYS A 9 9.69 14.96 -13.13
CA LYS A 9 9.03 16.00 -12.35
C LYS A 9 7.66 16.31 -12.96
N THR A 10 6.60 16.21 -12.17
CA THR A 10 5.23 16.41 -12.61
C THR A 10 4.37 17.10 -11.53
N THR A 11 3.06 17.06 -11.66
CA THR A 11 2.05 17.46 -10.66
C THR A 11 1.38 16.23 -10.06
N THR A 12 0.61 16.40 -8.98
CA THR A 12 -0.20 15.33 -8.38
C THR A 12 -1.13 14.68 -9.42
N GLU A 13 -1.77 15.48 -10.28
CA GLU A 13 -2.66 14.99 -11.34
C GLU A 13 -1.92 14.23 -12.45
N GLY A 14 -0.64 14.55 -12.67
CA GLY A 14 0.21 13.89 -13.67
C GLY A 14 0.93 12.66 -13.17
N ALA A 15 0.95 12.41 -11.87
CA ALA A 15 1.79 11.38 -11.26
C ALA A 15 1.43 9.96 -11.76
N ASP A 16 0.15 9.62 -11.76
CA ASP A 16 -0.32 8.30 -12.20
C ASP A 16 -0.08 8.08 -13.70
N ILE A 17 -0.29 9.12 -14.52
CA ILE A 17 -0.05 9.06 -15.97
C ILE A 17 1.44 8.84 -16.24
N VAL A 18 2.30 9.58 -15.56
CA VAL A 18 3.76 9.43 -15.70
C VAL A 18 4.23 8.07 -15.19
N SER A 19 3.64 7.58 -14.09
CA SER A 19 3.92 6.23 -13.57
C SER A 19 3.56 5.15 -14.60
N ALA A 20 2.39 5.26 -15.23
CA ALA A 20 1.98 4.34 -16.29
C ALA A 20 2.95 4.37 -17.49
N ILE A 21 3.34 5.57 -17.96
CA ILE A 21 4.32 5.72 -19.05
C ILE A 21 5.65 5.02 -18.69
N LEU A 22 6.14 5.17 -17.47
CA LEU A 22 7.37 4.52 -17.04
C LEU A 22 7.26 3.00 -17.07
N LEU A 23 6.16 2.44 -16.54
CA LEU A 23 5.93 0.99 -16.50
C LEU A 23 5.76 0.40 -17.91
N GLU A 24 4.99 1.05 -18.77
CA GLU A 24 4.77 0.61 -20.16
C GLU A 24 6.05 0.64 -21.01
N ASN A 25 7.01 1.47 -20.63
CA ASN A 25 8.31 1.59 -21.31
C ASN A 25 9.46 0.89 -20.56
N GLY A 26 9.18 -0.17 -19.81
CA GLY A 26 10.19 -1.10 -19.31
C GLY A 26 10.75 -0.77 -17.93
N CYS A 27 10.18 0.19 -17.20
CA CYS A 27 10.53 0.33 -15.78
C CYS A 27 9.98 -0.85 -14.98
N THR A 28 10.83 -1.45 -14.16
CA THR A 28 10.46 -2.62 -13.32
C THR A 28 9.59 -2.24 -12.13
N GLY A 29 9.48 -0.95 -11.82
CA GLY A 29 8.61 -0.40 -10.77
C GLY A 29 8.71 1.13 -10.74
N THR A 30 7.71 1.77 -10.12
CA THR A 30 7.66 3.22 -9.97
C THR A 30 7.35 3.64 -8.54
N THR A 31 7.84 4.82 -8.15
CA THR A 31 7.50 5.50 -6.89
C THR A 31 7.06 6.91 -7.16
N ILE A 32 5.97 7.31 -6.56
CA ILE A 32 5.49 8.69 -6.57
C ILE A 32 5.88 9.35 -5.24
N VAL A 33 6.50 10.53 -5.32
CA VAL A 33 6.87 11.35 -4.16
C VAL A 33 6.09 12.64 -4.25
N ASP A 34 4.98 12.72 -3.52
CA ASP A 34 4.09 13.87 -3.49
C ASP A 34 4.02 14.47 -2.09
N LYS A 35 4.10 15.78 -2.03
CA LYS A 35 3.96 16.54 -0.78
C LYS A 35 2.52 16.51 -0.24
N SER A 36 1.53 16.39 -1.11
CA SER A 36 0.11 16.32 -0.73
C SER A 36 -0.19 15.11 0.15
N ASP A 37 0.49 13.97 -0.08
CA ASP A 37 0.31 12.75 0.70
C ASP A 37 0.60 12.95 2.19
N VAL A 38 1.53 13.87 2.52
CA VAL A 38 1.87 14.18 3.91
C VAL A 38 0.82 15.05 4.57
N ILE A 39 0.24 15.98 3.83
CA ILE A 39 -0.76 16.92 4.37
C ILE A 39 -2.06 16.18 4.72
N ILE A 40 -2.41 15.17 3.94
CA ILE A 40 -3.61 14.35 4.13
C ILE A 40 -3.44 13.39 5.32
N ALA A 41 -2.23 12.81 5.47
CA ALA A 41 -1.93 11.85 6.54
C ALA A 41 -1.82 12.47 7.93
N VAL A 42 -1.73 13.79 8.06
CA VAL A 42 -1.51 14.47 9.34
C VAL A 42 -2.67 15.43 9.64
N ALA A 43 -3.54 15.01 10.54
CA ALA A 43 -4.71 15.82 10.95
C ALA A 43 -4.36 17.15 11.65
N ASP A 44 -3.10 17.32 12.11
CA ASP A 44 -2.62 18.55 12.75
C ASP A 44 -1.80 19.40 11.78
N PRO A 45 -2.24 20.64 11.44
CA PRO A 45 -1.57 21.54 10.49
C PRO A 45 -0.11 21.87 10.84
N LYS A 46 0.25 21.91 12.14
CA LYS A 46 1.62 22.21 12.56
C LYS A 46 2.56 21.05 12.25
N SER A 47 2.15 19.81 12.57
CA SER A 47 2.90 18.61 12.27
C SER A 47 3.03 18.38 10.75
N ALA A 48 1.97 18.68 9.97
CA ALA A 48 2.01 18.65 8.52
C ALA A 48 3.05 19.62 7.95
N SER A 49 3.11 20.86 8.47
CA SER A 49 4.04 21.87 7.98
C SER A 49 5.51 21.52 8.26
N GLU A 50 5.80 20.86 9.38
CA GLU A 50 7.15 20.41 9.72
C GLU A 50 7.61 19.25 8.83
N LEU A 51 6.74 18.27 8.58
CA LEU A 51 7.04 17.14 7.71
C LEU A 51 7.19 17.56 6.25
N THR A 52 6.36 18.48 5.76
CA THR A 52 6.42 18.92 4.36
C THR A 52 7.66 19.72 3.98
N ARG A 53 8.47 20.19 4.95
CA ARG A 53 9.75 20.87 4.68
C ARG A 53 10.77 19.96 3.95
N PHE A 54 10.66 18.66 4.12
CA PHE A 54 11.58 17.67 3.55
C PHE A 54 11.13 17.13 2.20
N TYR A 55 9.93 17.49 1.73
CA TYR A 55 9.41 17.05 0.45
C TYR A 55 9.77 18.02 -0.68
N PRO A 56 9.99 17.51 -1.91
CA PRO A 56 10.24 18.37 -3.05
C PRO A 56 9.03 19.29 -3.30
N LYS A 57 9.29 20.48 -3.87
CA LYS A 57 8.22 21.44 -4.21
C LYS A 57 7.31 20.94 -5.34
N SER A 58 7.72 19.94 -6.05
CA SER A 58 7.02 19.31 -7.18
C SER A 58 6.92 17.82 -6.94
N VAL A 59 5.91 17.19 -7.51
CA VAL A 59 5.77 15.74 -7.50
C VAL A 59 6.88 15.12 -8.35
N LEU A 60 7.51 14.08 -7.83
CA LEU A 60 8.50 13.29 -8.56
C LEU A 60 7.96 11.88 -8.76
N VAL A 61 8.05 11.38 -9.98
CA VAL A 61 7.83 9.96 -10.29
C VAL A 61 9.18 9.35 -10.62
N VAL A 62 9.55 8.33 -9.87
CA VAL A 62 10.85 7.66 -9.98
C VAL A 62 10.62 6.25 -10.48
N GLY A 63 11.23 5.89 -11.59
CA GLY A 63 11.25 4.53 -12.14
C GLY A 63 12.67 4.01 -12.30
N VAL A 64 12.81 2.73 -12.61
CA VAL A 64 14.12 2.11 -12.81
C VAL A 64 14.07 1.14 -13.99
N ILE A 65 15.09 1.21 -14.84
CA ILE A 65 15.26 0.42 -16.06
C ILE A 65 16.59 -0.34 -15.96
N GLU A 66 16.65 -1.57 -16.44
CA GLU A 66 17.91 -2.29 -16.61
C GLU A 66 18.79 -1.57 -17.65
N LYS A 67 20.10 -1.51 -17.41
CA LYS A 67 20.99 -0.65 -18.22
C LYS A 67 21.07 -1.08 -19.68
N ASP A 68 20.99 -2.37 -19.96
CA ASP A 68 21.13 -2.92 -21.30
C ASP A 68 19.99 -2.49 -22.23
N ASP A 69 18.77 -2.28 -21.69
CA ASP A 69 17.58 -1.85 -22.43
C ASP A 69 17.32 -0.33 -22.33
N SER A 70 18.16 0.40 -21.60
CA SER A 70 17.85 1.77 -21.17
C SER A 70 17.76 2.80 -22.31
N THR A 71 18.46 2.62 -23.43
CA THR A 71 18.51 3.66 -24.49
C THR A 71 17.17 3.76 -25.22
N GLU A 72 16.64 2.64 -25.71
CA GLU A 72 15.36 2.61 -26.41
C GLU A 72 14.20 3.00 -25.49
N CYS A 73 14.19 2.45 -24.27
CA CYS A 73 13.19 2.81 -23.24
C CYS A 73 13.17 4.30 -22.95
N LEU A 74 14.34 4.95 -22.78
CA LEU A 74 14.43 6.37 -22.51
C LEU A 74 13.98 7.23 -23.69
N GLU A 75 14.24 6.82 -24.93
CA GLU A 75 13.76 7.53 -26.12
C GLU A 75 12.23 7.46 -26.22
N ASN A 76 11.64 6.30 -25.96
CA ASN A 76 10.21 6.12 -25.94
C ASN A 76 9.56 6.96 -24.84
N ILE A 77 10.08 6.92 -23.61
CA ILE A 77 9.61 7.74 -22.50
C ILE A 77 9.66 9.23 -22.85
N LYS A 78 10.77 9.73 -23.41
CA LYS A 78 10.90 11.14 -23.83
C LYS A 78 9.86 11.52 -24.87
N LYS A 79 9.61 10.65 -25.86
CA LYS A 79 8.59 10.86 -26.91
C LYS A 79 7.20 10.95 -26.30
N GLU A 80 6.84 10.04 -25.40
CA GLU A 80 5.53 10.06 -24.76
C GLU A 80 5.33 11.26 -23.84
N LEU A 81 6.36 11.65 -23.08
CA LEU A 81 6.30 12.86 -22.25
C LEU A 81 6.16 14.13 -23.11
N THR A 82 6.78 14.18 -24.29
CA THR A 82 6.64 15.30 -25.22
C THR A 82 5.20 15.37 -25.75
N ASN A 83 4.66 14.25 -26.20
CA ASN A 83 3.27 14.15 -26.66
C ASN A 83 2.26 14.52 -25.55
N LEU A 84 2.56 14.10 -24.31
CA LEU A 84 1.74 14.42 -23.15
C LEU A 84 1.74 15.92 -22.83
N LYS A 85 2.90 16.55 -22.95
CA LYS A 85 3.08 18.00 -22.72
C LYS A 85 2.34 18.85 -23.74
N GLU A 86 2.24 18.38 -25.00
CA GLU A 86 1.48 19.06 -26.05
C GLU A 86 -0.03 18.97 -25.83
N LYS A 87 -0.51 17.83 -25.31
CA LYS A 87 -1.93 17.56 -25.10
C LYS A 87 -2.50 18.12 -23.80
N SER A 88 -1.67 18.33 -22.78
CA SER A 88 -2.11 18.68 -21.44
C SER A 88 -1.19 19.73 -20.82
N LYS A 89 -1.74 20.92 -20.51
CA LYS A 89 -0.99 22.05 -19.93
C LYS A 89 -0.84 21.97 -18.40
N ASN A 90 -1.57 21.07 -17.71
CA ASN A 90 -1.65 21.05 -16.24
C ASN A 90 -0.73 20.01 -15.56
N LEU A 91 0.14 19.32 -16.32
CA LEU A 91 0.93 18.21 -15.80
C LEU A 91 2.34 18.62 -15.34
N GLY A 92 2.61 19.93 -15.24
CA GLY A 92 3.88 20.45 -14.78
C GLY A 92 4.98 20.45 -15.87
N GLU A 93 6.23 20.47 -15.42
CA GLU A 93 7.37 20.63 -16.33
C GLU A 93 7.67 19.37 -17.17
N LEU A 94 7.29 18.19 -16.70
CA LEU A 94 7.58 16.88 -17.30
C LEU A 94 9.08 16.72 -17.65
N THR A 95 9.95 17.23 -16.77
CA THR A 95 11.40 17.13 -16.96
C THR A 95 11.91 15.75 -16.55
N LEU A 96 12.68 15.11 -17.43
CA LEU A 96 13.29 13.81 -17.21
C LEU A 96 14.75 13.96 -16.81
N ARG A 97 15.17 13.29 -15.74
CA ARG A 97 16.58 13.12 -15.32
C ARG A 97 16.89 11.65 -15.18
N THR A 98 18.13 11.28 -15.41
CA THR A 98 18.60 9.90 -15.22
C THR A 98 19.85 9.87 -14.38
N GLU A 99 20.01 8.83 -13.56
CA GLU A 99 21.17 8.56 -12.73
C GLU A 99 21.54 7.08 -12.88
N ASP A 100 22.83 6.75 -13.02
CA ASP A 100 23.28 5.36 -13.04
C ASP A 100 23.40 4.85 -11.61
N VAL A 101 22.87 3.65 -11.34
CA VAL A 101 22.82 3.05 -10.01
C VAL A 101 23.31 1.61 -10.07
N ASN A 102 24.20 1.22 -9.15
CA ASN A 102 24.63 -0.16 -8.99
C ASN A 102 23.56 -0.97 -8.25
N SER A 103 23.41 -2.27 -8.59
CA SER A 103 22.45 -3.17 -7.97
C SER A 103 22.57 -3.28 -6.44
N GLU A 104 23.75 -3.07 -5.90
CA GLU A 104 24.01 -3.07 -4.46
C GLU A 104 23.33 -1.91 -3.72
N HIS A 105 23.00 -0.82 -4.44
CA HIS A 105 22.35 0.38 -3.91
C HIS A 105 20.89 0.53 -4.33
N TRP A 106 20.28 -0.53 -4.88
CA TRP A 106 18.85 -0.52 -5.24
C TRP A 106 17.94 -0.15 -4.06
N THR A 107 18.22 -0.75 -2.91
CA THR A 107 17.52 -0.43 -1.66
C THR A 107 17.73 1.02 -1.20
N ASP A 108 18.86 1.64 -1.56
CA ASP A 108 19.21 2.99 -1.11
C ASP A 108 18.41 4.07 -1.85
N ILE A 109 18.00 3.81 -3.09
CA ILE A 109 17.17 4.75 -3.87
C ILE A 109 15.82 4.99 -3.20
N TRP A 110 15.20 3.94 -2.69
CA TRP A 110 13.94 4.03 -1.98
C TRP A 110 14.10 4.72 -0.62
N GLN A 111 15.25 4.54 0.00
CA GLN A 111 15.56 5.09 1.31
C GLN A 111 15.55 6.62 1.32
N ASP A 112 16.06 7.26 0.26
CA ASP A 112 16.13 8.71 0.14
C ASP A 112 14.75 9.38 0.04
N TYR A 113 13.79 8.67 -0.54
CA TYR A 113 12.43 9.19 -0.79
C TYR A 113 11.38 8.69 0.20
N TYR A 114 11.63 7.55 0.83
CA TYR A 114 10.70 7.00 1.81
C TYR A 114 10.74 7.80 3.11
N LYS A 115 9.64 8.48 3.43
CA LYS A 115 9.49 9.25 4.67
C LYS A 115 8.64 8.47 5.66
N ALA A 116 9.02 8.52 6.94
CA ALA A 116 8.16 8.02 8.00
C ALA A 116 6.86 8.83 8.06
N TYR A 117 5.73 8.16 8.20
CA TYR A 117 4.44 8.83 8.31
C TYR A 117 3.59 8.20 9.43
N ILE A 118 2.52 8.91 9.83
CA ILE A 118 1.73 8.55 11.01
C ILE A 118 0.27 8.38 10.61
N VAL A 119 -0.31 7.24 10.95
CA VAL A 119 -1.73 6.96 10.84
C VAL A 119 -2.27 6.65 12.24
N GLY A 120 -2.92 7.63 12.86
CA GLY A 120 -3.42 7.50 14.22
C GLY A 120 -2.31 7.17 15.23
N LYS A 121 -2.35 5.99 15.86
CA LYS A 121 -1.35 5.52 16.83
C LYS A 121 -0.13 4.85 16.16
N ILE A 122 -0.22 4.48 14.89
CA ILE A 122 0.84 3.80 14.15
C ILE A 122 1.78 4.83 13.52
N LYS A 123 3.09 4.59 13.67
CA LYS A 123 4.15 5.29 12.93
C LYS A 123 4.84 4.31 12.02
N ILE A 124 4.69 4.47 10.71
CA ILE A 124 5.30 3.63 9.69
C ILE A 124 6.64 4.23 9.29
N CYS A 125 7.70 3.44 9.35
CA CYS A 125 9.09 3.87 9.09
C CYS A 125 9.81 2.84 8.23
N GLY A 126 10.74 3.30 7.40
CA GLY A 126 11.73 2.40 6.79
C GLY A 126 12.68 1.83 7.85
N THR A 127 13.16 0.60 7.62
CA THR A 127 14.08 -0.09 8.55
C THR A 127 15.38 0.66 8.79
N TRP A 128 15.85 1.48 7.84
CA TRP A 128 17.07 2.32 7.91
C TRP A 128 16.85 3.65 8.66
N GLN A 129 15.60 4.04 8.92
CA GLN A 129 15.31 5.31 9.57
C GLN A 129 15.55 5.21 11.08
N LYS A 130 16.28 6.18 11.64
CA LYS A 130 16.48 6.26 13.10
C LYS A 130 15.11 6.30 13.80
N GLN A 131 14.87 5.33 14.63
CA GLN A 131 13.68 5.32 15.47
C GLN A 131 13.80 6.45 16.50
N THR A 132 13.12 7.55 16.26
CA THR A 132 12.84 8.48 17.35
C THR A 132 11.75 7.83 18.21
N HIS A 133 12.11 7.41 19.43
CA HIS A 133 11.15 6.88 20.39
C HIS A 133 10.09 7.95 20.68
N SER A 134 8.94 7.83 20.07
CA SER A 134 7.76 8.58 20.46
C SER A 134 7.03 7.76 21.51
N LEU A 135 6.92 8.26 22.72
CA LEU A 135 6.19 7.61 23.82
C LEU A 135 4.69 7.34 23.48
N PHE A 136 4.19 7.94 22.41
CA PHE A 136 2.77 7.92 22.04
C PHE A 136 2.46 7.20 20.73
N LYS A 137 3.47 6.65 20.02
CA LYS A 137 3.26 6.02 18.71
C LYS A 137 3.88 4.63 18.67
N ILE A 138 3.16 3.70 18.04
CA ILE A 138 3.58 2.32 17.85
C ILE A 138 4.36 2.26 16.54
N PRO A 139 5.68 2.00 16.56
CA PRO A 139 6.46 1.91 15.32
C PRO A 139 6.16 0.60 14.58
N VAL A 140 5.97 0.73 13.27
CA VAL A 140 5.93 -0.37 12.31
C VAL A 140 7.04 -0.12 11.30
N LEU A 141 7.99 -1.04 11.26
CA LEU A 141 9.17 -0.97 10.41
C LEU A 141 8.90 -1.75 9.13
N LEU A 142 9.11 -1.11 7.99
CA LEU A 142 8.99 -1.77 6.70
C LEU A 142 10.31 -1.69 5.94
N ASN A 143 10.62 -2.78 5.27
CA ASN A 143 11.51 -2.76 4.14
C ASN A 143 10.62 -2.71 2.89
N PRO A 144 10.45 -1.55 2.26
CA PRO A 144 9.67 -1.43 1.04
C PRO A 144 10.49 -2.01 -0.12
N GLY A 145 10.54 -3.33 -0.21
CA GLY A 145 11.11 -4.06 -1.33
C GLY A 145 10.23 -3.94 -2.59
N ALA A 146 10.36 -4.87 -3.52
CA ALA A 146 9.55 -4.95 -4.73
C ALA A 146 8.07 -5.32 -4.47
N ALA A 147 7.70 -5.66 -3.23
CA ALA A 147 6.31 -6.01 -2.88
C ALA A 147 5.44 -4.76 -2.73
N PHE A 148 4.18 -4.85 -3.20
CA PHE A 148 3.17 -3.84 -2.96
C PHE A 148 2.90 -3.68 -1.45
N GLY A 149 2.49 -2.47 -1.03
CA GLY A 149 2.19 -2.18 0.38
C GLY A 149 3.33 -1.46 1.09
N THR A 150 3.88 -0.41 0.46
CA THR A 150 4.83 0.53 1.10
C THR A 150 4.20 1.28 2.28
N GLY A 151 2.87 1.14 2.41
CA GLY A 151 2.07 1.76 3.44
C GLY A 151 1.57 3.16 3.11
N GLN A 152 2.17 3.87 2.17
CA GLN A 152 1.82 5.26 1.82
C GLN A 152 0.62 5.40 0.88
N HIS A 153 -0.02 4.29 0.49
CA HIS A 153 -1.19 4.33 -0.37
C HIS A 153 -2.46 4.64 0.43
N PRO A 154 -3.39 5.50 -0.05
CA PRO A 154 -4.62 5.85 0.63
C PRO A 154 -5.44 4.65 1.11
N THR A 155 -5.49 3.57 0.32
CA THR A 155 -6.22 2.34 0.68
C THR A 155 -5.65 1.67 1.93
N THR A 156 -4.32 1.64 2.08
CA THR A 156 -3.63 1.09 3.25
C THR A 156 -3.89 1.96 4.48
N GLU A 157 -3.81 3.27 4.31
CA GLU A 157 -4.11 4.24 5.36
C GLU A 157 -5.53 4.08 5.89
N LEU A 158 -6.52 3.99 5.00
CA LEU A 158 -7.93 3.79 5.36
C LEU A 158 -8.15 2.52 6.18
N VAL A 159 -7.51 1.40 5.82
CA VAL A 159 -7.60 0.15 6.61
C VAL A 159 -6.96 0.33 7.98
N ILE A 160 -5.77 0.96 8.07
CA ILE A 160 -5.09 1.22 9.35
C ILE A 160 -5.93 2.15 10.23
N MET A 161 -6.58 3.17 9.67
CA MET A 161 -7.51 4.03 10.41
C MET A 161 -8.72 3.25 10.92
N ALA A 162 -9.33 2.44 10.06
CA ALA A 162 -10.50 1.64 10.41
C ALA A 162 -10.21 0.62 11.51
N MET A 163 -9.09 -0.15 11.38
CA MET A 163 -8.74 -1.17 12.37
C MET A 163 -8.47 -0.60 13.77
N GLN A 164 -7.97 0.62 13.89
CA GLN A 164 -7.72 1.28 15.19
C GLN A 164 -9.00 1.61 15.97
N LYS A 165 -10.17 1.59 15.31
CA LYS A 165 -11.48 1.79 15.96
C LYS A 165 -12.10 0.47 16.42
N LEU A 166 -11.47 -0.66 16.09
CA LEU A 166 -11.93 -2.00 16.48
C LEU A 166 -11.22 -2.48 17.75
N HIS A 167 -11.88 -3.41 18.45
CA HIS A 167 -11.26 -4.14 19.55
C HIS A 167 -10.46 -5.32 18.98
N LEU A 168 -9.14 -5.15 18.86
CA LEU A 168 -8.24 -6.15 18.26
C LEU A 168 -7.70 -7.17 19.27
N LYS A 169 -7.74 -6.87 20.57
CA LYS A 169 -7.21 -7.76 21.60
C LYS A 169 -7.91 -9.12 21.53
N ASP A 170 -7.12 -10.18 21.59
CA ASP A 170 -7.55 -11.59 21.54
C ASP A 170 -8.23 -12.01 20.21
N LYS A 171 -8.14 -11.19 19.14
CA LYS A 171 -8.72 -11.45 17.83
C LYS A 171 -7.74 -12.13 16.88
N THR A 172 -8.26 -13.09 16.12
CA THR A 172 -7.57 -13.67 14.95
C THR A 172 -7.85 -12.81 13.73
N ILE A 173 -6.79 -12.44 13.02
CA ILE A 173 -6.84 -11.62 11.80
C ILE A 173 -6.55 -12.51 10.59
N LEU A 174 -7.27 -12.29 9.50
CA LEU A 174 -6.94 -12.83 8.18
C LEU A 174 -6.69 -11.66 7.22
N ASP A 175 -5.48 -11.55 6.69
CA ASP A 175 -5.05 -10.51 5.75
C ASP A 175 -4.88 -11.13 4.37
N ILE A 176 -5.79 -10.79 3.44
CA ILE A 176 -5.90 -11.38 2.10
C ILE A 176 -5.26 -10.44 1.08
N GLY A 177 -4.29 -10.94 0.33
CA GLY A 177 -3.43 -10.12 -0.53
C GLY A 177 -2.53 -9.24 0.34
N CYS A 178 -1.80 -9.85 1.26
CA CYS A 178 -1.10 -9.12 2.32
C CYS A 178 0.07 -8.26 1.84
N GLY A 179 0.60 -8.53 0.63
CA GLY A 179 1.74 -7.80 0.08
C GLY A 179 2.93 -7.79 1.06
N SER A 180 3.36 -6.61 1.47
CA SER A 180 4.43 -6.41 2.47
C SER A 180 4.09 -6.93 3.88
N GLY A 181 2.85 -7.36 4.13
CA GLY A 181 2.34 -7.77 5.44
C GLY A 181 1.97 -6.61 6.37
N ILE A 182 1.98 -5.38 5.88
CA ILE A 182 1.81 -4.17 6.71
C ILE A 182 0.52 -4.20 7.55
N LEU A 183 -0.62 -4.62 6.99
CA LEU A 183 -1.91 -4.59 7.69
C LEU A 183 -1.94 -5.62 8.82
N GLY A 184 -1.54 -6.86 8.54
CA GLY A 184 -1.42 -7.91 9.55
C GLY A 184 -0.43 -7.54 10.65
N ILE A 185 0.73 -6.96 10.30
CA ILE A 185 1.73 -6.47 11.26
C ILE A 185 1.16 -5.34 12.12
N CYS A 186 0.46 -4.35 11.53
CA CYS A 186 -0.20 -3.28 12.27
C CYS A 186 -1.21 -3.84 13.27
N ALA A 187 -2.04 -4.82 12.87
CA ALA A 187 -3.00 -5.44 13.76
C ALA A 187 -2.33 -6.16 14.95
N LEU A 188 -1.25 -6.91 14.71
CA LEU A 188 -0.46 -7.57 15.76
C LEU A 188 0.16 -6.55 16.72
N LYS A 189 0.73 -5.46 16.22
CA LYS A 189 1.29 -4.37 17.03
C LYS A 189 0.22 -3.62 17.84
N LEU A 190 -1.03 -3.62 17.36
CA LEU A 190 -2.19 -3.07 18.06
C LEU A 190 -2.82 -4.06 19.06
N GLY A 191 -2.27 -5.28 19.18
CA GLY A 191 -2.65 -6.25 20.21
C GLY A 191 -3.49 -7.43 19.71
N ALA A 192 -3.63 -7.66 18.41
CA ALA A 192 -4.25 -8.87 17.89
C ALA A 192 -3.50 -10.11 18.40
N LYS A 193 -4.24 -11.21 18.59
CA LYS A 193 -3.74 -12.48 19.09
C LYS A 193 -2.78 -13.11 18.08
N GLU A 194 -3.23 -13.21 16.85
CA GLU A 194 -2.52 -13.82 15.73
C GLU A 194 -3.00 -13.21 14.41
N ALA A 195 -2.16 -13.29 13.37
CA ALA A 195 -2.52 -12.90 12.02
C ALA A 195 -2.12 -13.98 11.02
N ILE A 196 -3.08 -14.39 10.19
CA ILE A 196 -2.87 -15.24 9.03
C ILE A 196 -2.81 -14.30 7.82
N MET A 197 -1.68 -14.30 7.12
CA MET A 197 -1.42 -13.41 5.99
C MET A 197 -1.26 -14.25 4.73
N LEU A 198 -2.05 -13.97 3.70
CA LEU A 198 -2.08 -14.73 2.46
C LEU A 198 -1.71 -13.83 1.28
N ASP A 199 -0.88 -14.33 0.41
CA ASP A 199 -0.62 -13.74 -0.91
C ASP A 199 -0.36 -14.83 -1.94
N ILE A 200 -0.49 -14.50 -3.23
CA ILE A 200 -0.20 -15.41 -4.35
C ILE A 200 1.23 -15.24 -4.89
N ASP A 201 1.86 -14.10 -4.56
CA ASP A 201 3.19 -13.72 -5.05
C ASP A 201 4.29 -14.12 -4.04
N ASP A 202 5.32 -14.81 -4.54
CA ASP A 202 6.49 -15.20 -3.73
C ASP A 202 7.22 -13.99 -3.15
N VAL A 203 7.36 -12.91 -3.92
CA VAL A 203 8.03 -11.67 -3.48
C VAL A 203 7.27 -11.02 -2.32
N ALA A 204 5.92 -11.03 -2.38
CA ALA A 204 5.08 -10.56 -1.29
C ALA A 204 5.27 -11.40 -0.03
N ILE A 205 5.27 -12.72 -0.15
CA ILE A 205 5.47 -13.64 0.98
C ILE A 205 6.83 -13.44 1.65
N GLU A 206 7.91 -13.34 0.87
CA GLU A 206 9.26 -13.09 1.39
C GLU A 206 9.32 -11.74 2.11
N SER A 207 8.74 -10.70 1.53
CA SER A 207 8.65 -9.36 2.13
C SER A 207 7.87 -9.37 3.44
N ALA A 208 6.71 -10.01 3.48
CA ALA A 208 5.88 -10.12 4.68
C ALA A 208 6.61 -10.87 5.81
N ILE A 209 7.35 -11.95 5.50
CA ILE A 209 8.15 -12.70 6.47
C ILE A 209 9.25 -11.80 7.07
N LEU A 210 10.01 -11.12 6.22
CA LEU A 210 11.08 -10.22 6.65
C LEU A 210 10.54 -9.08 7.52
N ASN A 211 9.45 -8.46 7.10
CA ASN A 211 8.82 -7.36 7.84
C ASN A 211 8.25 -7.85 9.18
N ALA A 212 7.63 -9.05 9.25
CA ALA A 212 7.14 -9.62 10.50
C ALA A 212 8.28 -9.91 11.49
N GLN A 213 9.43 -10.41 11.00
CA GLN A 213 10.65 -10.60 11.80
C GLN A 213 11.19 -9.26 12.34
N THR A 214 11.34 -8.27 11.46
CA THR A 214 11.83 -6.92 11.80
C THR A 214 10.97 -6.25 12.88
N ASN A 215 9.67 -6.50 12.86
CA ASN A 215 8.72 -5.95 13.84
C ASN A 215 8.57 -6.82 15.12
N ASN A 216 9.28 -7.93 15.24
CA ASN A 216 9.19 -8.88 16.35
C ASN A 216 7.77 -9.44 16.57
N VAL A 217 7.06 -9.75 15.48
CA VAL A 217 5.72 -10.33 15.52
C VAL A 217 5.61 -11.64 14.74
N LYS A 218 6.73 -12.19 14.27
CA LYS A 218 6.77 -13.42 13.46
C LYS A 218 6.14 -14.62 14.15
N ASP A 219 6.30 -14.74 15.46
CA ASP A 219 5.75 -15.84 16.26
C ASP A 219 4.21 -15.85 16.31
N LYS A 220 3.59 -14.70 16.01
CA LYS A 220 2.13 -14.50 15.94
C LYS A 220 1.61 -14.40 14.51
N ALA A 221 2.50 -14.51 13.52
CA ALA A 221 2.17 -14.36 12.10
C ALA A 221 2.34 -15.70 11.37
N THR A 222 1.26 -16.19 10.80
CA THR A 222 1.26 -17.32 9.84
C THR A 222 1.18 -16.75 8.44
N ILE A 223 2.25 -16.86 7.65
CA ILE A 223 2.35 -16.26 6.31
C ILE A 223 2.42 -17.38 5.29
N LEU A 224 1.48 -17.41 4.35
CA LEU A 224 1.29 -18.52 3.42
C LEU A 224 1.10 -18.02 1.99
N LYS A 225 1.81 -18.65 1.04
CA LYS A 225 1.52 -18.49 -0.39
C LYS A 225 0.23 -19.23 -0.71
N ARG A 226 -0.87 -18.50 -0.88
CA ARG A 226 -2.17 -19.11 -1.11
C ARG A 226 -3.16 -18.12 -1.69
N ASP A 227 -3.97 -18.60 -2.64
CA ASP A 227 -5.20 -17.94 -3.07
C ASP A 227 -6.41 -18.48 -2.28
N ILE A 228 -7.21 -17.58 -1.74
CA ILE A 228 -8.41 -17.93 -0.98
C ILE A 228 -9.56 -18.43 -1.86
N ILE A 229 -9.53 -18.14 -3.19
CA ILE A 229 -10.60 -18.51 -4.13
C ILE A 229 -10.83 -20.04 -4.17
N TYR A 230 -9.75 -20.82 -4.05
CA TYR A 230 -9.82 -22.23 -4.46
C TYR A 230 -10.36 -23.22 -3.43
N LYS A 231 -10.49 -22.88 -2.14
CA LYS A 231 -11.22 -23.71 -1.14
C LYS A 231 -11.45 -22.94 0.15
N ALA A 232 -12.69 -22.93 0.63
CA ALA A 232 -12.96 -22.63 2.04
C ALA A 232 -12.17 -23.61 2.91
N ASP A 233 -11.22 -23.09 3.67
CA ASP A 233 -10.43 -23.89 4.61
C ASP A 233 -10.88 -23.54 6.02
N LYS A 234 -11.46 -24.53 6.72
CA LYS A 234 -11.89 -24.36 8.11
C LYS A 234 -10.79 -23.85 9.05
N LYS A 235 -9.51 -23.94 8.63
CA LYS A 235 -8.36 -23.44 9.38
C LYS A 235 -8.12 -21.94 9.20
N LEU A 236 -8.80 -21.27 8.26
CA LEU A 236 -8.62 -19.86 7.96
C LEU A 236 -9.69 -18.96 8.61
N HIS A 237 -10.53 -19.50 9.49
CA HIS A 237 -11.55 -18.70 10.18
C HIS A 237 -10.92 -17.60 11.03
N ALA A 238 -11.40 -16.35 10.85
CA ALA A 238 -10.93 -15.17 11.55
C ALA A 238 -12.07 -14.35 12.14
N ASP A 239 -11.75 -13.59 13.19
CA ASP A 239 -12.69 -12.60 13.75
C ASP A 239 -12.72 -11.33 12.92
N ILE A 240 -11.58 -10.99 12.29
CA ILE A 240 -11.46 -9.79 11.45
C ILE A 240 -10.70 -10.18 10.18
N ILE A 241 -11.24 -9.78 9.03
CA ILE A 241 -10.63 -10.01 7.72
C ILE A 241 -10.29 -8.66 7.09
N PHE A 242 -9.06 -8.50 6.59
CA PHE A 242 -8.65 -7.40 5.75
C PHE A 242 -8.56 -7.84 4.29
N VAL A 243 -9.08 -7.02 3.40
CA VAL A 243 -9.04 -7.22 1.95
C VAL A 243 -8.69 -5.88 1.31
N ASN A 244 -7.42 -5.68 0.99
CA ASN A 244 -6.95 -4.48 0.31
C ASN A 244 -6.39 -4.85 -1.06
N ILE A 245 -7.28 -5.13 -1.99
CA ILE A 245 -6.99 -5.59 -3.36
C ILE A 245 -7.86 -4.84 -4.36
N ASN A 246 -7.67 -5.08 -5.67
CA ASN A 246 -8.47 -4.40 -6.69
C ASN A 246 -9.98 -4.69 -6.54
N SER A 247 -10.80 -3.75 -6.98
CA SER A 247 -12.27 -3.75 -6.79
C SER A 247 -12.95 -4.98 -7.36
N LYS A 248 -12.52 -5.49 -8.52
CA LYS A 248 -13.11 -6.66 -9.16
C LYS A 248 -12.90 -7.92 -8.33
N THR A 249 -11.66 -8.19 -7.97
CA THR A 249 -11.29 -9.34 -7.14
C THR A 249 -11.94 -9.26 -5.76
N ASN A 250 -12.05 -8.06 -5.18
CA ASN A 250 -12.74 -7.83 -3.91
C ASN A 250 -14.21 -8.28 -3.97
N MET A 251 -14.90 -7.96 -5.06
CA MET A 251 -16.29 -8.37 -5.30
C MET A 251 -16.41 -9.91 -5.46
N ASP A 252 -15.48 -10.52 -6.20
CA ASP A 252 -15.48 -11.97 -6.46
C ASP A 252 -15.22 -12.78 -5.17
N TYR A 253 -14.56 -12.19 -4.17
CA TYR A 253 -14.22 -12.85 -2.90
C TYR A 253 -15.34 -12.85 -1.85
N ALA A 254 -16.47 -12.19 -2.08
CA ALA A 254 -17.53 -12.03 -1.07
C ALA A 254 -18.01 -13.36 -0.46
N GLU A 255 -18.16 -14.42 -1.27
CA GLU A 255 -18.51 -15.77 -0.79
C GLU A 255 -17.40 -16.37 0.07
N ASN A 256 -16.15 -16.28 -0.39
CA ASN A 256 -15.01 -16.85 0.31
C ASN A 256 -14.79 -16.16 1.66
N ILE A 257 -14.98 -14.84 1.71
CA ILE A 257 -14.88 -14.07 2.95
C ILE A 257 -15.99 -14.47 3.90
N ASN A 258 -17.24 -14.61 3.41
CA ASN A 258 -18.33 -15.09 4.25
C ASN A 258 -18.06 -16.48 4.86
N ASN A 259 -17.39 -17.36 4.11
CA ASN A 259 -17.08 -18.71 4.56
C ASN A 259 -15.89 -18.79 5.54
N ASN A 260 -15.04 -17.75 5.59
CA ASN A 260 -13.82 -17.72 6.41
C ASN A 260 -13.90 -16.72 7.58
N ILE A 261 -15.02 -16.04 7.76
CA ILE A 261 -15.21 -15.11 8.87
C ILE A 261 -16.14 -15.73 9.94
N ASN A 262 -15.80 -15.50 11.21
CA ASN A 262 -16.60 -15.94 12.33
C ASN A 262 -17.96 -15.21 12.38
N ALA A 263 -18.94 -15.78 13.09
CA ALA A 263 -20.20 -15.09 13.37
C ALA A 263 -19.94 -13.76 14.10
N ASN A 264 -20.62 -12.69 13.71
CA ASN A 264 -20.38 -11.31 14.16
C ASN A 264 -18.97 -10.78 13.85
N GLY A 265 -18.18 -11.44 13.00
CA GLY A 265 -16.86 -10.98 12.56
C GLY A 265 -16.94 -9.73 11.69
N ILE A 266 -15.81 -9.04 11.55
CA ILE A 266 -15.70 -7.78 10.82
C ILE A 266 -14.82 -7.98 9.58
N ALA A 267 -15.28 -7.55 8.42
CA ALA A 267 -14.48 -7.44 7.20
C ALA A 267 -14.18 -5.96 6.93
N ILE A 268 -12.89 -5.62 6.70
CA ILE A 268 -12.47 -4.31 6.19
C ILE A 268 -12.05 -4.49 4.75
N LEU A 269 -12.83 -3.90 3.83
CA LEU A 269 -12.66 -4.02 2.39
C LEU A 269 -12.13 -2.69 1.84
N SER A 270 -10.99 -2.71 1.19
CA SER A 270 -10.33 -1.53 0.62
C SER A 270 -9.80 -1.82 -0.80
N GLY A 271 -9.21 -0.81 -1.46
CA GLY A 271 -8.86 -0.92 -2.88
C GLY A 271 -10.07 -0.75 -3.79
N ILE A 272 -11.10 -0.07 -3.32
CA ILE A 272 -12.39 0.09 -4.00
C ILE A 272 -12.42 1.44 -4.71
N LEU A 273 -12.56 1.41 -6.04
CA LEU A 273 -12.81 2.61 -6.83
C LEU A 273 -14.29 3.04 -6.70
N PRO A 274 -14.60 4.34 -6.81
CA PRO A 274 -15.95 4.88 -6.62
C PRO A 274 -17.03 4.22 -7.48
N GLU A 275 -16.71 3.86 -8.72
CA GLU A 275 -17.62 3.20 -9.65
C GLU A 275 -17.98 1.75 -9.26
N TYR A 276 -17.21 1.12 -8.36
CA TYR A 276 -17.50 -0.20 -7.82
C TYR A 276 -18.18 -0.17 -6.44
N ARG A 277 -18.29 1.01 -5.83
CA ARG A 277 -18.81 1.21 -4.48
C ARG A 277 -20.11 0.45 -4.22
N GLU A 278 -21.18 0.75 -4.96
CA GLU A 278 -22.48 0.10 -4.75
C GLU A 278 -22.47 -1.38 -5.13
N LYS A 279 -21.72 -1.78 -6.15
CA LYS A 279 -21.62 -3.18 -6.57
C LYS A 279 -21.01 -4.05 -5.48
N ILE A 280 -19.92 -3.59 -4.86
CA ILE A 280 -19.27 -4.32 -3.77
C ILE A 280 -20.17 -4.34 -2.54
N ARG A 281 -20.77 -3.22 -2.17
CA ARG A 281 -21.74 -3.17 -1.07
C ARG A 281 -22.82 -4.23 -1.24
N HIS A 282 -23.52 -4.26 -2.37
CA HIS A 282 -24.57 -5.24 -2.63
C HIS A 282 -24.06 -6.69 -2.66
N ALA A 283 -22.85 -6.94 -3.22
CA ALA A 283 -22.27 -8.27 -3.23
C ALA A 283 -22.10 -8.84 -1.81
N TYR A 284 -21.64 -8.03 -0.85
CA TYR A 284 -21.45 -8.45 0.53
C TYR A 284 -22.77 -8.47 1.32
N GLU A 285 -23.67 -7.51 1.13
CA GLU A 285 -25.01 -7.51 1.76
C GLU A 285 -25.79 -8.77 1.40
N ASN A 286 -25.71 -9.22 0.15
CA ASN A 286 -26.32 -10.48 -0.33
C ASN A 286 -25.69 -11.72 0.29
N LYS A 287 -24.49 -11.63 0.88
CA LYS A 287 -23.81 -12.70 1.62
C LYS A 287 -23.96 -12.58 3.14
N GLY A 288 -24.86 -11.72 3.61
CA GLY A 288 -25.19 -11.61 5.02
C GLY A 288 -24.31 -10.67 5.82
N PHE A 289 -23.74 -9.65 5.16
CA PHE A 289 -23.03 -8.58 5.83
C PHE A 289 -23.87 -7.31 5.92
N ASP A 290 -23.63 -6.52 6.96
CA ASP A 290 -24.15 -5.15 7.12
C ASP A 290 -23.00 -4.16 7.09
N VAL A 291 -23.16 -3.02 6.39
CA VAL A 291 -22.21 -1.93 6.41
C VAL A 291 -22.26 -1.24 7.76
N VAL A 292 -21.16 -1.26 8.51
CA VAL A 292 -21.02 -0.57 9.81
C VAL A 292 -20.46 0.83 9.62
N ASN A 293 -19.46 0.96 8.78
CA ASN A 293 -18.82 2.25 8.44
C ASN A 293 -18.32 2.24 7.00
N GLU A 294 -18.19 3.44 6.46
CA GLU A 294 -17.55 3.72 5.18
C GLU A 294 -16.57 4.88 5.36
N TYR A 295 -15.41 4.75 4.75
CA TYR A 295 -14.37 5.78 4.71
C TYR A 295 -13.97 6.05 3.28
N THR A 296 -13.64 7.30 2.96
CA THR A 296 -13.17 7.71 1.64
C THR A 296 -11.91 8.59 1.80
N LEU A 297 -10.95 8.38 0.92
CA LEU A 297 -9.73 9.18 0.82
C LEU A 297 -9.21 9.09 -0.62
N ASP A 298 -8.91 10.21 -1.27
CA ASP A 298 -8.32 10.30 -2.62
C ASP A 298 -8.97 9.37 -3.66
N ASN A 299 -10.29 9.47 -3.79
CA ASN A 299 -11.09 8.62 -4.68
C ASN A 299 -11.05 7.11 -4.36
N TRP A 300 -10.61 6.72 -3.17
CA TRP A 300 -10.69 5.34 -2.70
C TRP A 300 -11.76 5.19 -1.63
N VAL A 301 -12.46 4.06 -1.69
CA VAL A 301 -13.51 3.71 -0.72
C VAL A 301 -13.04 2.51 0.11
N THR A 302 -13.35 2.55 1.41
CA THR A 302 -13.12 1.45 2.34
C THR A 302 -14.38 1.19 3.13
N TYR A 303 -14.86 -0.04 3.12
CA TYR A 303 -15.98 -0.49 3.92
C TYR A 303 -15.52 -1.22 5.18
N VAL A 304 -16.21 -0.98 6.28
CA VAL A 304 -16.21 -1.84 7.46
C VAL A 304 -17.53 -2.55 7.50
N MET A 305 -17.52 -3.84 7.31
CA MET A 305 -18.71 -4.68 7.23
C MET A 305 -18.74 -5.70 8.36
N LYS A 306 -19.90 -5.93 8.93
CA LYS A 306 -20.13 -6.92 9.99
C LYS A 306 -20.97 -8.07 9.45
N LYS A 307 -20.53 -9.30 9.69
CA LYS A 307 -21.32 -10.51 9.42
C LYS A 307 -22.48 -10.59 10.39
N ARG A 308 -23.69 -10.86 9.87
CA ARG A 308 -24.92 -11.12 10.65
C ARG A 308 -24.84 -12.38 11.48
#